data_2e8d53ae60d1fb175f836f12d140e0cf
#
_entry.id   2e8d53ae60d1fb175f836f12d140e0cf
#
_cell.length_a   1.000
_cell.length_b   1.000
_cell.length_c   1.000
_cell.angle_alpha   90.00
_cell.angle_beta   90.00
_cell.angle_gamma   90.00
#
_symmetry.space_group_name_H-M   'P 1'
#
loop_
_entity.id
_entity.type
_entity.pdbx_description
1 polymer ?
#
loop_
_entity_poly.entity_id
_entity_poly.type
_entity_poly.pdbx_seq_one_letter_code
_entity_poly.pdbx_strand_id
1 'polypeptide(L)'
;MTALDKALPQFLGAMLDCLPPKEREGVEELRLREGFPLSAVQAGEEWTHPAWRNRLLTEEDLRRVVETAGRGSVHTILDQLRGGYVTSPGGVRLGICGEGAVRDGALLSFRRITSLALRVPHTMEGIARPLLPRLNQGGQVPSTLILSPPGLGKTTLLRDLIRCLSLGEGTAPRRVGVADERGELGAGELRYALGPRADVLENCPKDQALLMLLRGMAPQVLAADEITHPADLRAMETAAGCGVTLLATTHGGSWEELSLRPLYRELLGAGIFQKFVFISLAAGKRVYTVQDGGGPL
;
A
#
# COMPACT_ATOMS: atom_id res chain seq x y z
N MET A 1 17.53 12.14 0.06
CA MET A 1 16.39 12.65 0.87
C MET A 1 15.26 11.67 0.67
N THR A 2 14.87 10.94 1.69
CA THR A 2 13.82 9.92 1.61
C THR A 2 12.42 10.56 1.53
N ALA A 3 11.40 9.78 1.14
CA ALA A 3 9.99 10.24 1.17
C ALA A 3 9.61 10.76 2.57
N LEU A 4 10.13 10.11 3.61
CA LEU A 4 9.93 10.53 5.00
C LEU A 4 10.53 11.92 5.26
N ASP A 5 11.74 12.21 4.79
CA ASP A 5 12.40 13.51 5.02
C ASP A 5 11.63 14.70 4.42
N LYS A 6 10.91 14.47 3.33
CA LYS A 6 10.08 15.50 2.68
C LYS A 6 8.72 15.71 3.36
N ALA A 7 8.22 14.68 4.04
CA ALA A 7 6.93 14.69 4.72
C ALA A 7 7.00 15.24 6.14
N LEU A 8 8.21 15.39 6.71
CA LEU A 8 8.41 15.75 8.10
C LEU A 8 8.84 17.22 8.28
N PRO A 9 8.39 17.90 9.34
CA PRO A 9 8.97 19.17 9.75
C PRO A 9 10.42 19.00 10.19
N GLN A 10 11.23 20.05 10.03
CA GLN A 10 12.67 20.03 10.28
C GLN A 10 13.06 19.45 11.65
N PHE A 11 12.29 19.78 12.71
CA PHE A 11 12.61 19.29 14.05
C PHE A 11 12.53 17.76 14.15
N LEU A 12 11.57 17.16 13.46
CA LEU A 12 11.36 15.71 13.48
C LEU A 12 12.43 14.99 12.63
N GLY A 13 12.81 15.60 11.49
CA GLY A 13 13.95 15.16 10.70
C GLY A 13 15.23 15.14 11.53
N ALA A 14 15.52 16.22 12.26
CA ALA A 14 16.69 16.30 13.16
C ALA A 14 16.65 15.24 14.29
N MET A 15 15.46 14.88 14.79
CA MET A 15 15.35 13.77 15.76
C MET A 15 15.70 12.42 15.13
N LEU A 16 15.35 12.21 13.87
CA LEU A 16 15.66 10.96 13.16
C LEU A 16 17.13 10.86 12.72
N ASP A 17 17.84 11.98 12.60
CA ASP A 17 19.25 12.01 12.21
C ASP A 17 20.18 11.35 13.24
N CYS A 18 19.73 11.17 14.50
CA CYS A 18 20.48 10.42 15.52
C CYS A 18 20.44 8.90 15.30
N LEU A 19 19.54 8.40 14.46
CA LEU A 19 19.43 6.97 14.18
C LEU A 19 20.51 6.52 13.18
N PRO A 20 21.15 5.36 13.41
CA PRO A 20 21.97 4.72 12.39
C PRO A 20 21.15 4.47 11.11
N PRO A 21 21.75 4.55 9.90
CA PRO A 21 21.02 4.41 8.64
C PRO A 21 20.13 3.17 8.56
N LYS A 22 20.60 2.01 9.02
CA LYS A 22 19.83 0.76 9.03
C LYS A 22 18.62 0.79 9.94
N GLU A 23 18.73 1.44 11.10
CA GLU A 23 17.60 1.59 12.01
C GLU A 23 16.57 2.56 11.42
N ARG A 24 17.04 3.68 10.84
CA ARG A 24 16.19 4.66 10.17
C ARG A 24 15.43 4.06 8.99
N GLU A 25 16.09 3.24 8.17
CA GLU A 25 15.46 2.52 7.05
C GLU A 25 14.46 1.47 7.54
N GLY A 26 14.63 0.93 8.74
CA GLY A 26 13.74 -0.06 9.33
C GLY A 26 12.49 0.51 10.03
N VAL A 27 12.38 1.82 10.20
CA VAL A 27 11.23 2.45 10.87
C VAL A 27 9.97 2.30 10.04
N GLU A 28 9.03 1.50 10.50
CA GLU A 28 7.73 1.26 9.85
C GLU A 28 6.71 2.35 10.17
N GLU A 29 6.76 2.87 11.41
CA GLU A 29 5.85 3.90 11.87
C GLU A 29 6.51 4.78 12.94
N LEU A 30 6.18 6.08 12.93
CA LEU A 30 6.50 7.01 14.02
C LEU A 30 5.22 7.29 14.80
N ARG A 31 5.31 7.22 16.13
CA ARG A 31 4.24 7.55 17.04
C ARG A 31 4.56 8.83 17.81
N LEU A 32 3.72 9.82 17.62
CA LEU A 32 3.80 11.10 18.32
C LEU A 32 2.59 11.22 19.26
N ARG A 33 2.87 11.44 20.53
CA ARG A 33 1.83 11.64 21.56
C ARG A 33 2.18 12.87 22.37
N GLU A 34 1.21 13.75 22.55
CA GLU A 34 1.38 14.93 23.39
C GLU A 34 1.79 14.54 24.82
N GLY A 35 2.80 15.20 25.37
CA GLY A 35 3.34 14.92 26.69
C GLY A 35 4.25 13.70 26.80
N PHE A 36 4.54 13.00 25.69
CA PHE A 36 5.42 11.84 25.64
C PHE A 36 6.58 12.06 24.66
N PRO A 37 7.70 11.32 24.81
CA PRO A 37 8.76 11.33 23.82
C PRO A 37 8.30 10.68 22.51
N LEU A 38 9.02 10.97 21.42
CA LEU A 38 8.86 10.28 20.15
C LEU A 38 9.11 8.78 20.32
N SER A 39 8.28 7.95 19.72
CA SER A 39 8.51 6.51 19.58
C SER A 39 8.44 6.07 18.11
N ALA A 40 9.09 4.97 17.80
CA ALA A 40 9.10 4.33 16.50
C ALA A 40 8.63 2.89 16.62
N VAL A 41 8.01 2.38 15.55
CA VAL A 41 7.64 0.97 15.41
C VAL A 41 8.54 0.33 14.37
N GLN A 42 9.10 -0.83 14.69
CA GLN A 42 9.90 -1.67 13.82
C GLN A 42 9.61 -3.14 14.10
N ALA A 43 9.36 -3.92 13.09
CA ALA A 43 8.98 -5.34 13.22
C ALA A 43 7.79 -5.59 14.17
N GLY A 44 6.87 -4.61 14.25
CA GLY A 44 5.69 -4.66 15.12
C GLY A 44 5.93 -4.25 16.57
N GLU A 45 7.18 -3.96 16.97
CA GLU A 45 7.52 -3.50 18.32
C GLU A 45 7.69 -1.99 18.38
N GLU A 46 7.06 -1.35 19.38
CA GLU A 46 7.19 0.09 19.64
C GLU A 46 8.36 0.34 20.62
N TRP A 47 9.25 1.25 20.25
CA TRP A 47 10.43 1.61 21.03
C TRP A 47 10.71 3.12 21.00
N THR A 48 11.50 3.61 21.98
CA THR A 48 11.93 5.00 22.06
C THR A 48 13.44 5.07 22.13
N HIS A 49 14.06 5.79 21.16
CA HIS A 49 15.51 5.97 21.17
C HIS A 49 15.96 6.80 22.39
N PRO A 50 17.11 6.45 23.03
CA PRO A 50 17.60 7.16 24.22
C PRO A 50 17.70 8.69 24.04
N ALA A 51 18.13 9.17 22.88
CA ALA A 51 18.24 10.60 22.59
C ALA A 51 16.88 11.33 22.53
N TRP A 52 15.76 10.62 22.37
CA TRP A 52 14.42 11.22 22.32
C TRP A 52 13.75 11.33 23.67
N ARG A 53 14.20 10.56 24.69
CA ARG A 53 13.53 10.42 26.00
C ARG A 53 13.34 11.72 26.75
N ASN A 54 14.25 12.67 26.58
CA ASN A 54 14.24 13.94 27.32
C ASN A 54 13.44 15.03 26.59
N ARG A 55 12.94 14.78 25.37
CA ARG A 55 12.09 15.72 24.62
C ARG A 55 10.66 15.21 24.60
N LEU A 56 9.80 15.84 25.39
CA LEU A 56 8.36 15.62 25.34
C LEU A 56 7.76 16.43 24.19
N LEU A 57 6.91 15.77 23.39
CA LEU A 57 6.23 16.42 22.28
C LEU A 57 5.09 17.28 22.80
N THR A 58 4.88 18.41 22.16
CA THR A 58 3.80 19.36 22.48
C THR A 58 2.69 19.27 21.43
N GLU A 59 1.51 19.82 21.74
CA GLU A 59 0.41 19.99 20.76
C GLU A 59 0.90 20.75 19.51
N GLU A 60 1.73 21.78 19.71
CA GLU A 60 2.30 22.57 18.61
C GLU A 60 3.22 21.72 17.71
N ASP A 61 4.02 20.80 18.27
CA ASP A 61 4.82 19.87 17.47
C ASP A 61 3.92 18.98 16.60
N LEU A 62 2.83 18.45 17.15
CA LEU A 62 1.88 17.61 16.43
C LEU A 62 1.19 18.40 15.31
N ARG A 63 0.76 19.64 15.61
CA ARG A 63 0.12 20.52 14.62
C ARG A 63 1.06 20.81 13.44
N ARG A 64 2.33 21.11 13.69
CA ARG A 64 3.35 21.32 12.64
C ARG A 64 3.55 20.10 11.75
N VAL A 65 3.47 18.90 12.30
CA VAL A 65 3.53 17.67 11.49
C VAL A 65 2.34 17.59 10.54
N VAL A 66 1.13 17.84 11.01
CA VAL A 66 -0.09 17.83 10.17
C VAL A 66 -0.02 18.91 9.09
N GLU A 67 0.41 20.12 9.43
CA GLU A 67 0.56 21.23 8.48
C GLU A 67 1.61 20.89 7.40
N THR A 68 2.72 20.28 7.78
CA THR A 68 3.76 19.88 6.84
C THR A 68 3.27 18.76 5.90
N ALA A 69 2.59 17.74 6.45
CA ALA A 69 2.00 16.67 5.66
C ALA A 69 0.88 17.19 4.73
N GLY A 70 0.17 18.21 5.15
CA GLY A 70 -0.97 18.80 4.45
C GLY A 70 -0.64 19.85 3.39
N ARG A 71 0.60 20.11 3.04
CA ARG A 71 1.01 21.11 2.01
C ARG A 71 0.47 20.82 0.60
N GLY A 72 -0.28 19.75 0.43
CA GLY A 72 -1.13 19.51 -0.70
C GLY A 72 -2.43 20.31 -0.73
N SER A 73 -3.46 20.27 -1.27
CA SER A 73 -4.70 21.04 -1.26
C SER A 73 -5.48 20.90 0.05
N VAL A 74 -5.92 22.00 0.63
CA VAL A 74 -6.75 22.05 1.86
C VAL A 74 -8.05 21.23 1.70
N HIS A 75 -8.65 21.21 0.51
CA HIS A 75 -9.87 20.43 0.23
C HIS A 75 -9.61 18.93 0.28
N THR A 76 -8.50 18.47 -0.30
CA THR A 76 -8.11 17.05 -0.27
C THR A 76 -7.84 16.56 1.16
N ILE A 77 -7.28 17.42 2.01
CA ILE A 77 -7.02 17.14 3.42
C ILE A 77 -8.32 16.95 4.20
N LEU A 78 -9.34 17.79 3.98
CA LEU A 78 -10.61 17.70 4.70
C LEU A 78 -11.35 16.38 4.42
N ASP A 79 -11.35 15.91 3.17
CA ASP A 79 -11.98 14.64 2.83
C ASP A 79 -11.20 13.44 3.38
N GLN A 80 -9.87 13.51 3.36
CA GLN A 80 -9.01 12.50 3.97
C GLN A 80 -9.12 12.49 5.50
N LEU A 81 -9.25 13.66 6.15
CA LEU A 81 -9.48 13.77 7.60
C LEU A 81 -10.77 13.08 8.05
N ARG A 82 -11.82 13.10 7.24
CA ARG A 82 -13.07 12.36 7.50
C ARG A 82 -12.84 10.85 7.50
N GLY A 83 -11.86 10.36 6.73
CA GLY A 83 -11.39 8.97 6.74
C GLY A 83 -10.43 8.63 7.87
N GLY A 84 -10.08 9.60 8.74
CA GLY A 84 -9.19 9.40 9.90
C GLY A 84 -7.69 9.39 9.57
N TYR A 85 -7.29 9.71 8.33
CA TYR A 85 -5.88 9.80 7.94
C TYR A 85 -5.66 10.83 6.83
N VAL A 86 -4.43 11.30 6.73
CA VAL A 86 -3.94 12.15 5.62
C VAL A 86 -2.75 11.47 4.96
N THR A 87 -2.70 11.47 3.64
CA THR A 87 -1.53 11.00 2.89
C THR A 87 -0.70 12.20 2.45
N SER A 88 0.56 12.27 2.89
CA SER A 88 1.48 13.32 2.47
C SER A 88 1.96 13.10 1.03
N PRO A 89 2.52 14.13 0.35
CA PRO A 89 3.07 13.99 -1.00
C PRO A 89 4.14 12.90 -1.15
N GLY A 90 4.79 12.49 -0.04
CA GLY A 90 5.77 11.39 -0.03
C GLY A 90 5.16 10.00 0.20
N GLY A 91 3.84 9.86 0.19
CA GLY A 91 3.17 8.58 0.45
C GLY A 91 3.12 8.17 1.93
N VAL A 92 3.63 9.02 2.84
CA VAL A 92 3.52 8.79 4.28
C VAL A 92 2.08 8.98 4.71
N ARG A 93 1.48 7.95 5.30
CA ARG A 93 0.11 8.03 5.85
C ARG A 93 0.16 8.53 7.29
N LEU A 94 -0.58 9.59 7.54
CA LEU A 94 -0.70 10.24 8.84
C LEU A 94 -2.08 9.95 9.43
N GLY A 95 -2.16 9.03 10.38
CA GLY A 95 -3.33 8.83 11.24
C GLY A 95 -3.37 9.92 12.31
N ILE A 96 -4.56 10.46 12.59
CA ILE A 96 -4.75 11.59 13.51
C ILE A 96 -5.76 11.17 14.59
N CYS A 97 -5.42 11.43 15.84
CA CYS A 97 -6.32 11.29 16.98
C CYS A 97 -6.34 12.56 17.84
N GLY A 98 -7.49 12.82 18.43
CA GLY A 98 -7.68 14.00 19.27
C GLY A 98 -9.16 14.31 19.49
N GLU A 99 -9.45 15.55 19.84
CA GLU A 99 -10.80 16.03 20.04
C GLU A 99 -11.43 16.46 18.70
N GLY A 100 -12.43 15.70 18.24
CA GLY A 100 -13.12 15.98 16.99
C GLY A 100 -14.10 17.15 17.08
N ALA A 101 -14.18 17.96 16.01
CA ALA A 101 -15.25 18.92 15.77
C ALA A 101 -16.29 18.26 14.85
N VAL A 102 -17.45 17.94 15.38
CA VAL A 102 -18.53 17.24 14.66
C VAL A 102 -19.64 18.24 14.31
N ARG A 103 -20.17 18.15 13.10
CA ARG A 103 -21.37 18.85 12.65
C ARG A 103 -22.22 17.90 11.82
N ASP A 104 -23.52 17.87 12.09
CA ASP A 104 -24.49 17.02 11.39
C ASP A 104 -24.11 15.52 11.38
N GLY A 105 -23.50 15.04 12.49
CA GLY A 105 -23.04 13.66 12.63
C GLY A 105 -21.73 13.32 11.92
N ALA A 106 -21.13 14.25 11.19
CA ALA A 106 -19.86 14.06 10.48
C ALA A 106 -18.70 14.78 11.15
N LEU A 107 -17.53 14.15 11.19
CA LEU A 107 -16.29 14.79 11.62
C LEU A 107 -15.88 15.85 10.59
N LEU A 108 -15.75 17.11 11.02
CA LEU A 108 -15.30 18.21 10.16
C LEU A 108 -13.80 18.47 10.28
N SER A 109 -13.28 18.42 11.50
CA SER A 109 -11.89 18.74 11.81
C SER A 109 -11.54 18.25 13.21
N PHE A 110 -10.31 18.49 13.66
CA PHE A 110 -9.89 18.29 15.05
C PHE A 110 -9.73 19.65 15.73
N ARG A 111 -10.36 19.83 16.90
CA ARG A 111 -10.16 20.99 17.78
C ARG A 111 -8.80 20.95 18.45
N ARG A 112 -8.40 19.74 18.84
CA ARG A 112 -7.13 19.43 19.47
C ARG A 112 -6.59 18.12 18.94
N ILE A 113 -5.29 18.07 18.65
CA ILE A 113 -4.59 16.87 18.21
C ILE A 113 -3.77 16.37 19.39
N THR A 114 -4.02 15.16 19.83
CA THR A 114 -3.33 14.54 20.98
C THR A 114 -2.35 13.44 20.57
N SER A 115 -2.55 12.82 19.42
CA SER A 115 -1.59 11.85 18.90
C SER A 115 -1.63 11.71 17.38
N LEU A 116 -0.49 11.32 16.81
CA LEU A 116 -0.29 11.06 15.40
C LEU A 116 0.42 9.72 15.21
N ALA A 117 0.07 9.03 14.12
CA ALA A 117 0.73 7.83 13.65
C ALA A 117 1.20 8.04 12.20
N LEU A 118 2.51 8.19 11.99
CA LEU A 118 3.08 8.34 10.65
C LEU A 118 3.59 6.99 10.16
N ARG A 119 2.86 6.38 9.24
CA ARG A 119 3.29 5.15 8.59
C ARG A 119 4.19 5.46 7.42
N VAL A 120 5.41 4.91 7.49
CA VAL A 120 6.44 5.10 6.48
C VAL A 120 6.28 4.04 5.41
N PRO A 121 6.06 4.41 4.15
CA PRO A 121 6.01 3.43 3.09
C PRO A 121 7.40 2.85 2.85
N HIS A 122 7.53 1.54 2.95
CA HIS A 122 8.76 0.83 2.59
C HIS A 122 8.66 0.31 1.17
N THR A 123 9.64 0.64 0.33
CA THR A 123 9.85 -0.01 -0.95
C THR A 123 10.85 -1.14 -0.74
N MET A 124 10.40 -2.37 -0.86
CA MET A 124 11.30 -3.54 -0.87
C MET A 124 11.46 -4.00 -2.31
N GLU A 125 12.58 -3.62 -2.92
CA GLU A 125 12.91 -4.03 -4.28
C GLU A 125 13.50 -5.44 -4.31
N GLY A 126 13.14 -6.21 -5.35
CA GLY A 126 13.70 -7.53 -5.62
C GLY A 126 13.04 -8.70 -4.90
N ILE A 127 11.99 -8.46 -4.07
CA ILE A 127 11.28 -9.57 -3.41
C ILE A 127 10.49 -10.43 -4.40
N ALA A 128 10.08 -9.86 -5.52
CA ALA A 128 9.40 -10.59 -6.60
C ALA A 128 10.35 -11.37 -7.52
N ARG A 129 11.63 -11.00 -7.58
CA ARG A 129 12.62 -11.66 -8.49
C ARG A 129 12.67 -13.18 -8.35
N PRO A 130 12.70 -13.79 -7.16
CA PRO A 130 12.68 -15.24 -7.02
C PRO A 130 11.38 -15.90 -7.49
N LEU A 131 10.28 -15.13 -7.58
CA LEU A 131 8.98 -15.65 -8.02
C LEU A 131 8.81 -15.59 -9.53
N LEU A 132 9.44 -14.64 -10.20
CA LEU A 132 9.28 -14.43 -11.64
C LEU A 132 9.50 -15.70 -12.48
N PRO A 133 10.54 -16.54 -12.26
CA PRO A 133 10.71 -17.78 -13.00
C PRO A 133 9.58 -18.78 -12.80
N ARG A 134 8.91 -18.74 -11.64
CA ARG A 134 7.78 -19.64 -11.30
C ARG A 134 6.45 -19.09 -11.83
N LEU A 135 6.33 -17.78 -11.98
CA LEU A 135 5.16 -17.11 -12.55
C LEU A 135 5.23 -17.06 -14.08
N ASN A 136 6.43 -16.91 -14.63
CA ASN A 136 6.63 -16.70 -16.06
C ASN A 136 6.23 -17.95 -16.87
N GLN A 137 5.31 -17.76 -17.81
CA GLN A 137 4.91 -18.78 -18.79
C GLN A 137 5.17 -18.24 -20.19
N GLY A 138 6.12 -18.81 -20.91
CA GLY A 138 6.43 -18.40 -22.28
C GLY A 138 6.87 -16.93 -22.44
N GLY A 139 7.60 -16.38 -21.45
CA GLY A 139 8.04 -14.98 -21.46
C GLY A 139 7.01 -13.98 -20.91
N GLN A 140 5.89 -14.46 -20.41
CA GLN A 140 4.80 -13.62 -19.86
C GLN A 140 4.37 -14.07 -18.48
N VAL A 141 4.10 -13.11 -17.60
CA VAL A 141 3.45 -13.37 -16.32
C VAL A 141 1.93 -13.40 -16.56
N PRO A 142 1.24 -14.52 -16.28
CA PRO A 142 -0.20 -14.62 -16.43
C PRO A 142 -0.93 -13.87 -15.33
N SER A 143 -2.25 -13.76 -15.44
CA SER A 143 -3.07 -13.16 -14.39
C SER A 143 -2.84 -13.87 -13.06
N THR A 144 -2.43 -13.10 -12.07
CA THR A 144 -1.93 -13.62 -10.79
C THR A 144 -2.65 -12.97 -9.62
N LEU A 145 -3.16 -13.81 -8.70
CA LEU A 145 -3.75 -13.38 -7.44
C LEU A 145 -2.78 -13.67 -6.28
N ILE A 146 -2.50 -12.65 -5.47
CA ILE A 146 -1.64 -12.75 -4.29
C ILE A 146 -2.51 -12.83 -3.04
N LEU A 147 -2.26 -13.82 -2.20
CA LEU A 147 -3.05 -14.13 -1.02
C LEU A 147 -2.20 -14.21 0.23
N SER A 148 -2.66 -13.60 1.29
CA SER A 148 -2.12 -13.85 2.64
C SER A 148 -3.04 -13.28 3.72
N PRO A 149 -2.86 -13.67 4.97
CA PRO A 149 -3.33 -12.91 6.12
C PRO A 149 -2.85 -11.44 6.08
N PRO A 150 -3.49 -10.53 6.84
CA PRO A 150 -3.04 -9.15 6.98
C PRO A 150 -1.58 -9.04 7.44
N GLY A 151 -0.86 -7.99 7.00
CA GLY A 151 0.49 -7.68 7.48
C GLY A 151 1.64 -8.50 6.87
N LEU A 152 1.38 -9.52 6.06
CA LEU A 152 2.44 -10.38 5.49
C LEU A 152 3.10 -9.82 4.22
N GLY A 153 2.68 -8.66 3.73
CA GLY A 153 3.35 -7.94 2.64
C GLY A 153 2.82 -8.19 1.25
N LYS A 154 1.51 -8.48 1.08
CA LYS A 154 0.85 -8.60 -0.23
C LYS A 154 1.07 -7.37 -1.11
N THR A 155 0.73 -6.19 -0.58
CA THR A 155 0.89 -4.91 -1.27
C THR A 155 2.35 -4.65 -1.65
N THR A 156 3.30 -5.03 -0.77
CA THR A 156 4.73 -4.90 -1.05
C THR A 156 5.17 -5.82 -2.20
N LEU A 157 4.71 -7.07 -2.21
CA LEU A 157 4.99 -8.00 -3.30
C LEU A 157 4.34 -7.54 -4.61
N LEU A 158 3.08 -7.10 -4.57
CA LEU A 158 2.38 -6.57 -5.74
C LEU A 158 3.13 -5.38 -6.34
N ARG A 159 3.58 -4.45 -5.51
CA ARG A 159 4.36 -3.28 -5.93
C ARG A 159 5.65 -3.68 -6.64
N ASP A 160 6.40 -4.65 -6.10
CA ASP A 160 7.65 -5.10 -6.71
C ASP A 160 7.41 -5.91 -8.00
N LEU A 161 6.31 -6.67 -8.11
CA LEU A 161 5.88 -7.29 -9.36
C LEU A 161 5.53 -6.25 -10.44
N ILE A 162 4.79 -5.19 -10.08
CA ILE A 162 4.51 -4.07 -10.99
C ILE A 162 5.82 -3.44 -11.48
N ARG A 163 6.76 -3.19 -10.58
CA ARG A 163 8.09 -2.65 -10.91
C ARG A 163 8.84 -3.57 -11.87
N CYS A 164 8.92 -4.85 -11.59
CA CYS A 164 9.59 -5.83 -12.44
C CYS A 164 8.97 -5.87 -13.84
N LEU A 165 7.64 -5.86 -13.96
CA LEU A 165 6.95 -5.82 -15.25
C LEU A 165 7.17 -4.51 -16.00
N SER A 166 7.13 -3.39 -15.31
CA SER A 166 7.36 -2.06 -15.89
C SER A 166 8.79 -1.89 -16.41
N LEU A 167 9.78 -2.41 -15.68
CA LEU A 167 11.20 -2.37 -16.07
C LEU A 167 11.59 -3.46 -17.07
N GLY A 168 10.89 -4.59 -17.09
CA GLY A 168 11.28 -5.77 -17.85
C GLY A 168 12.30 -6.65 -17.11
N GLU A 169 12.29 -6.65 -15.77
CA GLU A 169 13.16 -7.51 -14.98
C GLU A 169 12.62 -8.94 -14.95
N GLY A 170 13.38 -9.88 -15.52
CA GLY A 170 13.01 -11.30 -15.57
C GLY A 170 11.80 -11.63 -16.44
N THR A 171 11.28 -10.68 -17.20
CA THR A 171 10.16 -10.82 -18.13
C THR A 171 10.24 -9.70 -19.19
N ALA A 172 9.42 -9.80 -20.26
CA ALA A 172 9.30 -8.70 -21.21
C ALA A 172 8.67 -7.44 -20.51
N PRO A 173 9.18 -6.23 -20.82
CA PRO A 173 8.61 -5.01 -20.23
C PRO A 173 7.19 -4.77 -20.70
N ARG A 174 6.30 -4.32 -19.79
CA ARG A 174 4.88 -4.12 -20.02
C ARG A 174 4.37 -2.79 -19.51
N ARG A 175 3.35 -2.26 -20.18
CA ARG A 175 2.57 -1.13 -19.67
C ARG A 175 1.61 -1.65 -18.59
N VAL A 176 1.73 -1.07 -17.39
CA VAL A 176 0.95 -1.49 -16.21
C VAL A 176 0.07 -0.33 -15.78
N GLY A 177 -1.25 -0.51 -15.85
CA GLY A 177 -2.20 0.38 -15.21
C GLY A 177 -2.43 -0.05 -13.75
N VAL A 178 -2.33 0.89 -12.83
CA VAL A 178 -2.43 0.62 -11.38
C VAL A 178 -3.62 1.37 -10.81
N ALA A 179 -4.63 0.63 -10.33
CA ALA A 179 -5.76 1.17 -9.59
C ALA A 179 -5.40 1.23 -8.10
N ASP A 180 -5.06 2.41 -7.62
CA ASP A 180 -4.57 2.65 -6.25
C ASP A 180 -5.59 3.46 -5.43
N GLU A 181 -6.69 2.82 -5.04
CA GLU A 181 -7.79 3.46 -4.32
C GLU A 181 -7.34 4.08 -2.98
N ARG A 182 -6.39 3.44 -2.30
CA ARG A 182 -5.95 3.82 -0.95
C ARG A 182 -4.60 4.53 -0.91
N GLY A 183 -3.93 4.72 -2.04
CA GLY A 183 -2.59 5.30 -2.09
C GLY A 183 -1.51 4.39 -1.49
N GLU A 184 -1.68 3.07 -1.57
CA GLU A 184 -0.74 2.11 -0.99
C GLU A 184 0.25 1.53 -2.02
N LEU A 185 -0.08 1.59 -3.31
CA LEU A 185 0.74 1.07 -4.40
C LEU A 185 1.70 2.11 -4.97
N GLY A 186 1.18 3.25 -5.39
CA GLY A 186 1.95 4.23 -6.15
C GLY A 186 1.66 5.68 -5.82
N ALA A 187 1.08 5.98 -4.65
CA ALA A 187 0.77 7.36 -4.28
C ALA A 187 2.04 8.21 -4.13
N GLY A 188 1.95 9.44 -4.63
CA GLY A 188 3.02 10.41 -4.50
C GLY A 188 4.32 9.96 -5.17
N GLU A 189 5.40 9.90 -4.41
CA GLU A 189 6.72 9.50 -4.91
C GLU A 189 6.86 7.98 -5.13
N LEU A 190 6.00 7.16 -4.53
CA LEU A 190 6.00 5.71 -4.74
C LEU A 190 5.81 5.34 -6.22
N ARG A 191 5.12 6.20 -7.01
CA ARG A 191 4.93 5.98 -8.45
C ARG A 191 6.24 5.82 -9.21
N TYR A 192 7.28 6.56 -8.81
CA TYR A 192 8.60 6.46 -9.46
C TYR A 192 9.29 5.12 -9.19
N ALA A 193 9.01 4.51 -8.03
CA ALA A 193 9.50 3.18 -7.71
C ALA A 193 8.81 2.06 -8.51
N LEU A 194 7.66 2.32 -9.14
CA LEU A 194 6.96 1.36 -10.00
C LEU A 194 7.58 1.25 -11.41
N GLY A 195 8.50 2.14 -11.74
CA GLY A 195 9.18 2.14 -13.03
C GLY A 195 8.45 2.92 -14.14
N PRO A 196 9.09 3.06 -15.31
CA PRO A 196 8.70 4.05 -16.33
C PRO A 196 7.46 3.68 -17.16
N ARG A 197 6.91 2.46 -17.01
CA ARG A 197 5.73 1.99 -17.76
C ARG A 197 4.54 1.70 -16.84
N ALA A 198 4.53 2.29 -15.64
CA ALA A 198 3.41 2.20 -14.72
C ALA A 198 2.61 3.52 -14.70
N ASP A 199 1.33 3.44 -15.01
CA ASP A 199 0.37 4.54 -14.95
C ASP A 199 -0.53 4.33 -13.75
N VAL A 200 -0.53 5.26 -12.78
CA VAL A 200 -1.23 5.12 -11.50
C VAL A 200 -2.44 6.05 -11.47
N LEU A 201 -3.61 5.49 -11.16
CA LEU A 201 -4.82 6.25 -10.86
C LEU A 201 -5.12 6.13 -9.36
N GLU A 202 -4.89 7.23 -8.66
CA GLU A 202 -4.99 7.33 -7.20
C GLU A 202 -6.35 7.86 -6.75
N ASN A 203 -6.78 7.51 -5.52
CA ASN A 203 -7.97 8.08 -4.86
C ASN A 203 -9.27 7.97 -5.70
N CYS A 204 -9.40 6.92 -6.48
CA CYS A 204 -10.57 6.61 -7.28
C CYS A 204 -11.11 5.22 -6.87
N PRO A 205 -12.42 5.00 -6.78
CA PRO A 205 -12.97 3.67 -6.55
C PRO A 205 -12.38 2.67 -7.55
N LYS A 206 -11.98 1.51 -7.03
CA LYS A 206 -11.15 0.55 -7.77
C LYS A 206 -11.78 0.06 -9.06
N ASP A 207 -13.08 -0.25 -9.04
CA ASP A 207 -13.85 -0.67 -10.21
C ASP A 207 -13.84 0.39 -11.32
N GLN A 208 -14.00 1.66 -10.94
CA GLN A 208 -13.97 2.79 -11.89
C GLN A 208 -12.54 3.01 -12.40
N ALA A 209 -11.56 2.97 -11.53
CA ALA A 209 -10.15 3.16 -11.89
C ALA A 209 -9.69 2.10 -12.90
N LEU A 210 -10.03 0.82 -12.69
CA LEU A 210 -9.71 -0.27 -13.61
C LEU A 210 -10.30 -0.03 -15.01
N LEU A 211 -11.58 0.38 -15.10
CA LEU A 211 -12.23 0.65 -16.38
C LEU A 211 -11.71 1.92 -17.06
N MET A 212 -11.36 2.95 -16.30
CA MET A 212 -10.75 4.18 -16.85
C MET A 212 -9.37 3.91 -17.42
N LEU A 213 -8.51 3.19 -16.67
CA LEU A 213 -7.20 2.77 -17.12
C LEU A 213 -7.29 1.89 -18.37
N LEU A 214 -8.20 0.92 -18.38
CA LEU A 214 -8.44 0.04 -19.53
C LEU A 214 -8.73 0.82 -20.82
N ARG A 215 -9.62 1.81 -20.72
CA ARG A 215 -10.08 2.61 -21.87
C ARG A 215 -9.07 3.69 -22.29
N GLY A 216 -8.41 4.32 -21.32
CA GLY A 216 -7.61 5.51 -21.56
C GLY A 216 -6.12 5.24 -21.79
N MET A 217 -5.55 4.20 -21.14
CA MET A 217 -4.10 3.98 -21.10
C MET A 217 -3.63 2.77 -21.91
N ALA A 218 -4.54 1.98 -22.48
CA ALA A 218 -4.25 0.76 -23.22
C ALA A 218 -3.20 -0.14 -22.51
N PRO A 219 -3.45 -0.53 -21.25
CA PRO A 219 -2.51 -1.30 -20.45
C PRO A 219 -2.42 -2.73 -20.98
N GLN A 220 -1.26 -3.37 -20.80
CA GLN A 220 -1.07 -4.79 -21.02
C GLN A 220 -1.33 -5.59 -19.72
N VAL A 221 -1.16 -4.90 -18.58
CA VAL A 221 -1.40 -5.42 -17.24
C VAL A 221 -2.23 -4.39 -16.47
N LEU A 222 -3.23 -4.84 -15.72
CA LEU A 222 -3.94 -4.04 -14.73
C LEU A 222 -3.65 -4.61 -13.34
N ALA A 223 -3.24 -3.73 -12.44
CA ALA A 223 -2.93 -4.08 -11.06
C ALA A 223 -3.88 -3.38 -10.09
N ALA A 224 -4.35 -4.10 -9.08
CA ALA A 224 -5.21 -3.56 -8.02
C ALA A 224 -4.92 -4.24 -6.69
N ASP A 225 -4.83 -3.45 -5.62
CA ASP A 225 -4.68 -3.99 -4.27
C ASP A 225 -6.04 -4.28 -3.64
N GLU A 226 -6.11 -5.36 -2.89
CA GLU A 226 -7.20 -5.75 -2.01
C GLU A 226 -8.62 -5.78 -2.64
N ILE A 227 -8.94 -6.86 -3.37
CA ILE A 227 -10.28 -7.08 -3.92
C ILE A 227 -11.27 -7.26 -2.75
N THR A 228 -12.24 -6.35 -2.62
CA THR A 228 -13.19 -6.33 -1.49
C THR A 228 -14.65 -6.21 -1.89
N HIS A 229 -14.93 -5.83 -3.14
CA HIS A 229 -16.28 -5.54 -3.59
C HIS A 229 -16.64 -6.30 -4.88
N PRO A 230 -17.90 -6.75 -5.06
CA PRO A 230 -18.35 -7.42 -6.31
C PRO A 230 -18.16 -6.55 -7.57
N ALA A 231 -18.17 -5.21 -7.45
CA ALA A 231 -17.91 -4.32 -8.57
C ALA A 231 -16.45 -4.44 -9.07
N ASP A 232 -15.49 -4.66 -8.17
CA ASP A 232 -14.08 -4.89 -8.52
C ASP A 232 -13.96 -6.12 -9.43
N LEU A 233 -14.64 -7.22 -9.06
CA LEU A 233 -14.64 -8.45 -9.84
C LEU A 233 -15.20 -8.23 -11.26
N ARG A 234 -16.34 -7.56 -11.39
CA ARG A 234 -16.95 -7.27 -12.71
C ARG A 234 -16.03 -6.42 -13.59
N ALA A 235 -15.34 -5.44 -13.01
CA ALA A 235 -14.38 -4.63 -13.76
C ALA A 235 -13.18 -5.47 -14.22
N MET A 236 -12.70 -6.38 -13.37
CA MET A 236 -11.62 -7.31 -13.70
C MET A 236 -12.03 -8.32 -14.79
N GLU A 237 -13.24 -8.87 -14.74
CA GLU A 237 -13.79 -9.75 -15.79
C GLU A 237 -13.84 -9.03 -17.14
N THR A 238 -14.28 -7.76 -17.13
CA THR A 238 -14.29 -6.91 -18.34
C THR A 238 -12.87 -6.74 -18.89
N ALA A 239 -11.89 -6.47 -18.06
CA ALA A 239 -10.50 -6.29 -18.46
C ALA A 239 -9.87 -7.60 -18.98
N ALA A 240 -10.14 -8.72 -18.29
CA ALA A 240 -9.71 -10.05 -18.74
C ALA A 240 -10.30 -10.41 -20.11
N GLY A 241 -11.58 -10.11 -20.32
CA GLY A 241 -12.27 -10.28 -21.63
C GLY A 241 -11.64 -9.45 -22.76
N CYS A 242 -10.96 -8.34 -22.43
CA CYS A 242 -10.17 -7.55 -23.38
C CYS A 242 -8.73 -8.07 -23.57
N GLY A 243 -8.35 -9.19 -22.96
CA GLY A 243 -7.02 -9.79 -23.08
C GLY A 243 -5.96 -9.13 -22.19
N VAL A 244 -6.34 -8.32 -21.20
CA VAL A 244 -5.43 -7.67 -20.28
C VAL A 244 -5.11 -8.63 -19.13
N THR A 245 -3.82 -8.74 -18.78
CA THR A 245 -3.35 -9.52 -17.63
C THR A 245 -3.72 -8.81 -16.34
N LEU A 246 -4.16 -9.54 -15.32
CA LEU A 246 -4.54 -9.01 -14.02
C LEU A 246 -3.52 -9.35 -12.95
N LEU A 247 -3.14 -8.39 -12.13
CA LEU A 247 -2.42 -8.58 -10.88
C LEU A 247 -3.26 -8.02 -9.74
N ALA A 248 -3.60 -8.88 -8.78
CA ALA A 248 -4.41 -8.43 -7.66
C ALA A 248 -4.01 -9.08 -6.35
N THR A 249 -4.47 -8.49 -5.25
CA THR A 249 -4.32 -9.08 -3.92
C THR A 249 -5.66 -9.32 -3.26
N THR A 250 -5.70 -10.27 -2.34
CA THR A 250 -6.84 -10.47 -1.45
C THR A 250 -6.40 -11.06 -0.11
N HIS A 251 -7.27 -10.96 0.88
CA HIS A 251 -7.06 -11.62 2.16
C HIS A 251 -7.48 -13.09 2.10
N GLY A 252 -6.59 -13.98 2.55
CA GLY A 252 -6.85 -15.41 2.69
C GLY A 252 -5.56 -16.19 2.81
N GLY A 253 -5.54 -17.22 3.64
CA GLY A 253 -4.37 -18.08 3.88
C GLY A 253 -4.43 -19.40 3.13
N SER A 254 -5.60 -19.84 2.70
CA SER A 254 -5.80 -21.13 2.02
C SER A 254 -6.99 -21.11 1.06
N TRP A 255 -7.10 -22.15 0.23
CA TRP A 255 -8.25 -22.36 -0.66
C TRP A 255 -9.55 -22.52 0.10
N GLU A 256 -9.52 -23.24 1.22
CA GLU A 256 -10.68 -23.49 2.08
C GLU A 256 -11.21 -22.17 2.63
N GLU A 257 -10.34 -21.29 3.11
CA GLU A 257 -10.74 -19.95 3.60
C GLU A 257 -11.39 -19.10 2.51
N LEU A 258 -10.84 -19.12 1.29
CA LEU A 258 -11.41 -18.39 0.16
C LEU A 258 -12.77 -18.92 -0.23
N SER A 259 -12.95 -20.24 -0.24
CA SER A 259 -14.22 -20.89 -0.64
C SER A 259 -15.37 -20.61 0.32
N LEU A 260 -15.08 -20.22 1.56
CA LEU A 260 -16.11 -19.86 2.55
C LEU A 260 -16.75 -18.47 2.30
N ARG A 261 -16.06 -17.60 1.58
CA ARG A 261 -16.53 -16.23 1.33
C ARG A 261 -17.19 -16.12 -0.05
N PRO A 262 -18.45 -15.68 -0.16
CA PRO A 262 -19.19 -15.64 -1.43
C PRO A 262 -18.43 -14.91 -2.55
N LEU A 263 -17.89 -13.71 -2.29
CA LEU A 263 -17.13 -12.93 -3.26
C LEU A 263 -15.93 -13.70 -3.83
N TYR A 264 -15.20 -14.42 -2.98
CA TYR A 264 -14.01 -15.14 -3.44
C TYR A 264 -14.34 -16.45 -4.14
N ARG A 265 -15.47 -17.09 -3.83
CA ARG A 265 -15.98 -18.19 -4.65
C ARG A 265 -16.32 -17.73 -6.06
N GLU A 266 -16.98 -16.58 -6.20
CA GLU A 266 -17.30 -15.96 -7.48
C GLU A 266 -16.00 -15.62 -8.24
N LEU A 267 -15.02 -15.01 -7.56
CA LEU A 267 -13.69 -14.69 -8.11
C LEU A 267 -12.96 -15.94 -8.63
N LEU A 268 -12.97 -17.03 -7.87
CA LEU A 268 -12.35 -18.28 -8.29
C LEU A 268 -13.11 -18.92 -9.45
N GLY A 269 -14.46 -18.91 -9.40
CA GLY A 269 -15.33 -19.43 -10.46
C GLY A 269 -15.24 -18.66 -11.78
N ALA A 270 -14.88 -17.38 -11.75
CA ALA A 270 -14.67 -16.57 -12.94
C ALA A 270 -13.45 -17.00 -13.78
N GLY A 271 -12.49 -17.74 -13.18
CA GLY A 271 -11.34 -18.31 -13.91
C GLY A 271 -10.39 -17.26 -14.51
N ILE A 272 -10.47 -16.01 -14.06
CA ILE A 272 -9.66 -14.89 -14.59
C ILE A 272 -8.20 -14.91 -14.11
N PHE A 273 -7.90 -15.64 -13.04
CA PHE A 273 -6.53 -15.81 -12.52
C PHE A 273 -6.01 -17.23 -12.82
N GLN A 274 -4.83 -17.29 -13.43
CA GLN A 274 -4.14 -18.54 -13.76
C GLN A 274 -3.10 -18.95 -12.72
N LYS A 275 -2.57 -17.96 -11.93
CA LYS A 275 -1.59 -18.20 -10.87
C LYS A 275 -2.07 -17.61 -9.55
N PHE A 276 -1.74 -18.32 -8.48
CA PHE A 276 -2.04 -17.95 -7.11
C PHE A 276 -0.76 -17.96 -6.28
N VAL A 277 -0.45 -16.85 -5.63
CA VAL A 277 0.73 -16.72 -4.78
C VAL A 277 0.29 -16.61 -3.34
N PHE A 278 0.51 -17.66 -2.55
CA PHE A 278 0.24 -17.65 -1.12
C PHE A 278 1.48 -17.17 -0.37
N ILE A 279 1.32 -16.19 0.52
CA ILE A 279 2.37 -15.74 1.42
C ILE A 279 2.05 -16.27 2.82
N SER A 280 2.98 -17.00 3.39
CA SER A 280 2.90 -17.55 4.76
C SER A 280 4.17 -17.24 5.54
N LEU A 281 4.16 -17.53 6.83
CA LEU A 281 5.35 -17.47 7.69
C LEU A 281 5.78 -18.90 8.06
N ALA A 282 7.05 -19.22 7.82
CA ALA A 282 7.69 -20.43 8.31
C ALA A 282 9.00 -20.05 9.02
N ALA A 283 9.13 -20.42 10.28
CA ALA A 283 10.26 -20.07 11.12
C ALA A 283 10.59 -18.55 11.12
N GLY A 284 9.57 -17.70 11.20
CA GLY A 284 9.70 -16.23 11.18
C GLY A 284 10.09 -15.62 9.83
N LYS A 285 10.19 -16.42 8.77
CA LYS A 285 10.50 -15.93 7.43
C LYS A 285 9.29 -16.05 6.51
N ARG A 286 9.13 -15.09 5.60
CA ARG A 286 8.09 -15.15 4.56
C ARG A 286 8.42 -16.25 3.56
N VAL A 287 7.44 -17.11 3.29
CA VAL A 287 7.50 -18.17 2.30
C VAL A 287 6.44 -17.90 1.25
N TYR A 288 6.83 -18.03 -0.01
CA TYR A 288 5.96 -17.81 -1.16
C TYR A 288 5.69 -19.16 -1.86
N THR A 289 4.42 -19.54 -1.90
CA THR A 289 3.98 -20.74 -2.62
C THR A 289 3.21 -20.31 -3.86
N VAL A 290 3.66 -20.76 -5.04
CA VAL A 290 2.97 -20.50 -6.31
C VAL A 290 2.20 -21.76 -6.71
N GLN A 291 0.92 -21.59 -6.99
CA GLN A 291 0.02 -22.64 -7.44
C GLN A 291 -0.65 -22.24 -8.75
N ASP A 292 -0.97 -23.22 -9.59
CA ASP A 292 -1.78 -23.02 -10.79
C ASP A 292 -3.27 -22.92 -10.44
N GLY A 293 -4.02 -22.15 -11.24
CA GLY A 293 -5.48 -22.12 -11.16
C GLY A 293 -6.09 -23.49 -11.46
N GLY A 294 -7.04 -23.90 -10.65
CA GLY A 294 -7.65 -25.24 -10.71
C GLY A 294 -7.57 -26.00 -9.39
N GLY A 295 -7.29 -25.27 -8.29
CA GLY A 295 -7.46 -25.83 -6.94
C GLY A 295 -8.89 -26.38 -6.75
N PRO A 296 -9.10 -27.28 -5.79
CA PRO A 296 -10.38 -27.90 -5.56
C PRO A 296 -11.43 -26.82 -5.25
N LEU A 297 -12.40 -26.66 -6.16
CA LEU A 297 -13.65 -25.94 -5.93
C LEU A 297 -14.56 -26.74 -4.99
#